data_d44b1567b29b50c38dae5af0885061b7
#
_entry.id   d44b1567b29b50c38dae5af0885061b7
#
_cell.length_a   1.000
_cell.length_b   1.000
_cell.length_c   1.000
_cell.angle_alpha   90.00
_cell.angle_beta   90.00
_cell.angle_gamma   90.00
#
_symmetry.space_group_name_H-M   'P 1'
#
loop_
_entity.id
_entity.type
_entity.pdbx_description
1 polymer ?
#
loop_
_entity_poly.entity_id
_entity_poly.type
_entity_poly.pdbx_seq_one_letter_code
_entity_poly.pdbx_strand_id
1 'polypeptide(L)'
;MSCYRRLRLSGVLSFSLLAAASTAQAVQVRVTVQNLAPANSVSLAPFRLGFGHGTFDAFDNNQPAFLLGAATIADAPIVTIAEGGSGATWFPAFQSAEPNADLGSVVGPVIGPFLPGQTNSAIFDIDPMNRFFTFGTMIVPSNDHFLGNDNPMAFEVFDAGGNLVLSSITEDASRIWDAGSETENPANAAFLVGGVNDQRENENLPVTFNFADLAAFNGLTTPAGYTFDSSLLSANTPVLRVSFAVVPEPSSVALVAFGGVALATLRRRRTV
;
A
#
# COMPACT_ATOMS: atom_id res chain seq x y z
N MET A 1 82.84 1.50 34.49
CA MET A 1 82.25 0.82 33.30
C MET A 1 80.76 0.69 33.54
N SER A 2 79.97 1.58 32.96
CA SER A 2 78.49 1.60 33.10
C SER A 2 77.85 1.18 31.81
N CYS A 3 77.09 0.11 31.90
CA CYS A 3 76.36 -0.53 30.72
C CYS A 3 74.91 -0.06 30.69
N TYR A 4 74.55 0.86 29.79
CA TYR A 4 73.21 1.31 29.59
C TYR A 4 72.48 0.31 28.61
N ARG A 5 71.50 -0.41 29.16
CA ARG A 5 70.58 -1.21 28.43
C ARG A 5 69.40 -0.35 27.93
N ARG A 6 69.29 -0.14 26.61
CA ARG A 6 68.16 0.53 25.99
C ARG A 6 67.00 -0.48 25.81
N LEU A 7 65.90 -0.22 26.53
CA LEU A 7 64.63 -0.92 26.34
C LEU A 7 63.95 -0.33 25.09
N ARG A 8 63.73 -1.19 24.08
CA ARG A 8 62.86 -0.82 22.95
C ARG A 8 61.42 -1.24 23.29
N LEU A 9 60.52 -0.26 23.47
CA LEU A 9 59.08 -0.50 23.54
C LEU A 9 58.56 -0.63 22.10
N SER A 10 58.19 -1.86 21.72
CA SER A 10 57.44 -2.11 20.47
C SER A 10 55.95 -1.93 20.80
N GLY A 11 55.38 -0.79 20.42
CA GLY A 11 53.93 -0.59 20.49
C GLY A 11 53.21 -1.35 19.38
N VAL A 12 52.45 -2.38 19.76
CA VAL A 12 51.54 -3.06 18.86
C VAL A 12 50.27 -2.20 18.78
N LEU A 13 50.05 -1.55 17.62
CA LEU A 13 48.80 -0.85 17.33
C LEU A 13 47.76 -1.91 16.93
N SER A 14 46.90 -2.28 17.87
CA SER A 14 45.74 -3.12 17.56
C SER A 14 44.68 -2.29 16.85
N PHE A 15 44.52 -2.49 15.55
CA PHE A 15 43.42 -1.96 14.77
C PHE A 15 42.17 -2.85 15.00
N SER A 16 41.29 -2.41 15.89
CA SER A 16 39.98 -3.03 16.04
C SER A 16 39.12 -2.66 14.86
N LEU A 17 38.91 -3.60 13.92
CA LEU A 17 37.88 -3.49 12.88
C LEU A 17 36.51 -3.58 13.58
N LEU A 18 35.84 -2.44 13.80
CA LEU A 18 34.41 -2.43 14.09
C LEU A 18 33.70 -2.87 12.79
N ALA A 19 33.24 -4.10 12.76
CA ALA A 19 32.23 -4.51 11.78
C ALA A 19 30.95 -3.72 12.09
N ALA A 20 30.67 -2.68 11.31
CA ALA A 20 29.38 -2.03 11.32
C ALA A 20 28.38 -3.06 10.76
N ALA A 21 27.57 -3.66 11.61
CA ALA A 21 26.37 -4.34 11.18
C ALA A 21 25.50 -3.26 10.52
N SER A 22 25.36 -3.30 9.19
CA SER A 22 24.37 -2.48 8.50
C SER A 22 23.00 -3.00 8.92
N THR A 23 22.36 -2.32 9.86
CA THR A 23 20.92 -2.45 10.03
C THR A 23 20.30 -2.01 8.71
N ALA A 24 19.42 -2.83 8.13
CA ALA A 24 18.64 -2.40 6.98
C ALA A 24 17.96 -1.07 7.36
N GLN A 25 18.28 -0.03 6.63
CA GLN A 25 17.72 1.29 6.87
C GLN A 25 16.40 1.36 6.16
N ALA A 26 15.33 1.79 6.83
CA ALA A 26 14.05 2.03 6.19
C ALA A 26 14.23 2.97 4.99
N VAL A 27 13.53 2.67 3.90
CA VAL A 27 13.56 3.46 2.66
C VAL A 27 12.27 4.25 2.56
N GLN A 28 12.37 5.56 2.32
CA GLN A 28 11.18 6.35 2.04
C GLN A 28 10.66 6.06 0.65
N VAL A 29 9.43 5.56 0.58
CA VAL A 29 8.73 5.24 -0.67
C VAL A 29 7.51 6.11 -0.81
N ARG A 30 7.43 6.83 -1.92
CA ARG A 30 6.18 7.47 -2.33
C ARG A 30 5.32 6.45 -3.06
N VAL A 31 4.14 6.18 -2.51
CA VAL A 31 3.09 5.40 -3.16
C VAL A 31 2.08 6.38 -3.74
N THR A 32 1.89 6.34 -5.05
CA THR A 32 0.92 7.18 -5.77
C THR A 32 -0.19 6.30 -6.30
N VAL A 33 -1.42 6.64 -5.95
CA VAL A 33 -2.65 5.97 -6.41
C VAL A 33 -3.37 6.88 -7.38
N GLN A 34 -3.76 6.34 -8.53
CA GLN A 34 -4.50 7.03 -9.56
C GLN A 34 -5.72 6.20 -9.98
N ASN A 35 -6.90 6.81 -9.94
CA ASN A 35 -8.09 6.27 -10.57
C ASN A 35 -8.03 6.58 -12.08
N LEU A 36 -7.90 5.53 -12.90
CA LEU A 36 -7.83 5.63 -14.37
C LEU A 36 -9.19 5.45 -15.04
N ALA A 37 -10.23 5.11 -14.27
CA ALA A 37 -11.56 4.83 -14.81
C ALA A 37 -12.12 6.04 -15.60
N PRO A 38 -12.95 5.79 -16.61
CA PRO A 38 -13.65 6.84 -17.36
C PRO A 38 -14.51 7.72 -16.44
N ALA A 39 -14.68 8.98 -16.80
CA ALA A 39 -15.62 9.88 -16.10
C ALA A 39 -17.02 9.24 -16.05
N ASN A 40 -17.73 9.43 -14.93
CA ASN A 40 -19.04 8.86 -14.62
C ASN A 40 -19.06 7.33 -14.43
N SER A 41 -17.91 6.69 -14.32
CA SER A 41 -17.82 5.28 -13.96
C SER A 41 -17.37 5.10 -12.50
N VAL A 42 -16.56 4.11 -12.19
CA VAL A 42 -16.20 3.73 -10.83
C VAL A 42 -15.26 4.72 -10.14
N SER A 43 -15.51 4.97 -8.87
CA SER A 43 -14.59 5.61 -7.94
C SER A 43 -13.95 4.57 -7.02
N LEU A 44 -12.81 4.91 -6.40
CA LEU A 44 -12.09 4.02 -5.50
C LEU A 44 -12.18 4.57 -4.08
N ALA A 45 -12.62 3.77 -3.13
CA ALA A 45 -12.57 4.11 -1.70
C ALA A 45 -11.11 4.36 -1.23
N PRO A 46 -10.86 4.81 0.00
CA PRO A 46 -9.50 4.94 0.51
C PRO A 46 -8.69 3.66 0.31
N PHE A 47 -7.56 3.81 -0.35
CA PHE A 47 -6.67 2.73 -0.72
C PHE A 47 -5.91 2.21 0.51
N ARG A 48 -6.07 0.95 0.86
CA ARG A 48 -5.39 0.27 1.96
C ARG A 48 -4.21 -0.49 1.41
N LEU A 49 -3.07 -0.44 2.09
CA LEU A 49 -1.85 -1.06 1.60
C LEU A 49 -0.99 -1.62 2.74
N GLY A 50 -0.19 -2.61 2.40
CA GLY A 50 0.84 -3.16 3.25
C GLY A 50 2.04 -3.64 2.43
N PHE A 51 3.22 -3.46 2.99
CA PHE A 51 4.44 -4.12 2.55
C PHE A 51 4.80 -5.18 3.58
N GLY A 52 5.06 -6.40 3.13
CA GLY A 52 5.29 -7.54 4.01
C GLY A 52 6.13 -8.63 3.37
N HIS A 53 6.11 -9.80 3.99
CA HIS A 53 6.86 -10.98 3.53
C HIS A 53 6.07 -11.87 2.58
N GLY A 54 4.81 -11.52 2.27
CA GLY A 54 3.95 -12.28 1.37
C GLY A 54 3.29 -13.49 2.04
N THR A 55 2.98 -13.40 3.33
CA THR A 55 2.25 -14.44 4.09
C THR A 55 0.84 -14.03 4.47
N PHE A 56 0.52 -12.73 4.44
CA PHE A 56 -0.84 -12.25 4.68
C PHE A 56 -1.68 -12.44 3.43
N ASP A 57 -2.52 -13.47 3.47
CA ASP A 57 -3.51 -13.78 2.46
C ASP A 57 -4.88 -13.30 2.93
N ALA A 58 -5.48 -12.35 2.22
CA ALA A 58 -6.72 -11.70 2.64
C ALA A 58 -7.98 -12.42 2.12
N PHE A 59 -7.85 -13.18 1.03
CA PHE A 59 -8.92 -13.94 0.40
C PHE A 59 -8.36 -14.87 -0.65
N ASP A 60 -9.12 -15.88 -1.03
CA ASP A 60 -8.85 -16.81 -2.13
C ASP A 60 -9.93 -16.73 -3.20
N ASN A 61 -9.52 -16.70 -4.47
CA ASN A 61 -10.43 -16.80 -5.60
C ASN A 61 -11.24 -18.11 -5.54
N ASN A 62 -12.53 -18.04 -5.84
CA ASN A 62 -13.49 -19.15 -5.77
C ASN A 62 -13.69 -19.73 -4.36
N GLN A 63 -13.37 -18.97 -3.30
CA GLN A 63 -13.64 -19.32 -1.92
C GLN A 63 -14.44 -18.21 -1.22
N PRO A 64 -15.28 -18.55 -0.24
CA PRO A 64 -15.95 -17.51 0.57
C PRO A 64 -14.98 -16.60 1.30
N ALA A 65 -15.22 -15.29 1.31
CA ALA A 65 -14.31 -14.27 1.82
C ALA A 65 -13.97 -14.37 3.32
N PHE A 66 -14.74 -15.13 4.11
CA PHE A 66 -14.56 -15.24 5.56
C PHE A 66 -13.74 -16.46 6.03
N LEU A 67 -13.07 -17.19 5.12
CA LEU A 67 -12.30 -18.38 5.48
C LEU A 67 -11.09 -18.13 6.39
N LEU A 68 -10.64 -16.88 6.50
CA LEU A 68 -9.47 -16.53 7.32
C LEU A 68 -9.75 -16.47 8.83
N GLY A 69 -10.75 -17.21 9.32
CA GLY A 69 -11.03 -17.35 10.75
C GLY A 69 -11.87 -16.22 11.34
N ALA A 70 -12.52 -15.40 10.52
CA ALA A 70 -13.51 -14.42 10.97
C ALA A 70 -14.72 -15.12 11.59
N ALA A 71 -15.28 -14.52 12.64
CA ALA A 71 -16.46 -15.05 13.31
C ALA A 71 -17.75 -14.90 12.48
N THR A 72 -17.82 -13.86 11.68
CA THR A 72 -18.91 -13.56 10.74
C THR A 72 -18.33 -13.11 9.41
N ILE A 73 -19.13 -13.18 8.34
CA ILE A 73 -18.71 -12.70 7.03
C ILE A 73 -18.37 -11.21 7.05
N ALA A 74 -19.10 -10.40 7.82
CA ALA A 74 -18.85 -8.97 7.94
C ALA A 74 -17.53 -8.62 8.65
N ASP A 75 -16.94 -9.57 9.40
CA ASP A 75 -15.67 -9.39 10.11
C ASP A 75 -14.46 -9.85 9.27
N ALA A 76 -14.70 -10.49 8.11
CA ALA A 76 -13.62 -10.95 7.26
C ALA A 76 -12.76 -9.77 6.79
N PRO A 77 -11.44 -9.89 6.77
CA PRO A 77 -10.53 -8.80 6.45
C PRO A 77 -10.87 -8.09 5.14
N ILE A 78 -11.08 -8.85 4.05
CA ILE A 78 -11.37 -8.27 2.75
C ILE A 78 -12.78 -7.68 2.68
N VAL A 79 -13.75 -8.25 3.42
CA VAL A 79 -15.14 -7.76 3.42
C VAL A 79 -15.24 -6.36 4.02
N THR A 80 -14.49 -6.05 5.07
CA THR A 80 -14.47 -4.68 5.62
C THR A 80 -13.93 -3.65 4.61
N ILE A 81 -13.08 -4.07 3.68
CA ILE A 81 -12.64 -3.23 2.56
C ILE A 81 -13.73 -3.18 1.50
N ALA A 82 -14.23 -4.33 1.06
CA ALA A 82 -15.14 -4.47 -0.07
C ALA A 82 -16.49 -3.76 0.16
N GLU A 83 -17.03 -3.79 1.38
CA GLU A 83 -18.32 -3.18 1.72
C GLU A 83 -18.21 -1.75 2.26
N GLY A 84 -17.14 -1.42 2.97
CA GLY A 84 -17.04 -0.13 3.67
C GLY A 84 -15.81 0.71 3.32
N GLY A 85 -14.91 0.23 2.46
CA GLY A 85 -13.60 0.88 2.22
C GLY A 85 -12.75 0.97 3.49
N SER A 86 -13.09 0.17 4.51
CA SER A 86 -12.50 0.21 5.86
C SER A 86 -11.37 -0.80 5.99
N GLY A 87 -10.28 -0.43 6.62
CA GLY A 87 -9.23 -1.36 7.01
C GLY A 87 -9.39 -1.90 8.44
N ALA A 88 -10.59 -1.81 9.03
CA ALA A 88 -10.78 -2.06 10.46
C ALA A 88 -10.38 -3.46 10.91
N THR A 89 -10.65 -4.50 10.12
CA THR A 89 -10.21 -5.87 10.39
C THR A 89 -9.02 -6.29 9.52
N TRP A 90 -8.85 -5.68 8.36
CA TRP A 90 -7.78 -5.97 7.43
C TRP A 90 -6.39 -5.64 8.02
N PHE A 91 -6.21 -4.44 8.60
CA PHE A 91 -4.94 -4.07 9.22
C PHE A 91 -4.55 -4.95 10.42
N PRO A 92 -5.46 -5.20 11.39
CA PRO A 92 -5.13 -6.12 12.48
C PRO A 92 -4.82 -7.54 12.04
N ALA A 93 -5.51 -8.07 11.02
CA ALA A 93 -5.24 -9.40 10.46
C ALA A 93 -3.87 -9.43 9.78
N PHE A 94 -3.54 -8.42 8.98
CA PHE A 94 -2.21 -8.28 8.37
C PHE A 94 -1.12 -8.24 9.43
N GLN A 95 -1.26 -7.34 10.42
CA GLN A 95 -0.27 -7.21 11.50
C GLN A 95 -0.12 -8.49 12.34
N SER A 96 -1.19 -9.28 12.48
CA SER A 96 -1.15 -10.57 13.15
C SER A 96 -0.39 -11.64 12.36
N ALA A 97 -0.58 -11.66 11.03
CA ALA A 97 0.12 -12.58 10.14
C ALA A 97 1.59 -12.17 9.94
N GLU A 98 1.84 -10.88 9.87
CA GLU A 98 3.16 -10.28 9.60
C GLU A 98 3.43 -9.12 10.57
N PRO A 99 3.96 -9.40 11.79
CA PRO A 99 4.14 -8.39 12.84
C PRO A 99 5.02 -7.19 12.47
N ASN A 100 5.91 -7.36 11.49
CA ASN A 100 6.83 -6.31 11.04
C ASN A 100 6.40 -5.67 9.71
N ALA A 101 5.18 -5.91 9.25
CA ALA A 101 4.67 -5.32 8.01
C ALA A 101 4.52 -3.79 8.16
N ASP A 102 4.82 -3.06 7.08
CA ASP A 102 4.60 -1.62 6.99
C ASP A 102 3.23 -1.37 6.37
N LEU A 103 2.30 -0.87 7.17
CA LEU A 103 0.89 -0.71 6.80
C LEU A 103 0.51 0.75 6.65
N GLY A 104 -0.41 1.05 5.74
CA GLY A 104 -0.86 2.41 5.54
C GLY A 104 -2.05 2.59 4.61
N SER A 105 -2.37 3.85 4.33
CA SER A 105 -3.46 4.20 3.42
C SER A 105 -3.09 5.41 2.56
N VAL A 106 -3.60 5.42 1.33
CA VAL A 106 -3.66 6.63 0.51
C VAL A 106 -5.14 6.99 0.33
N VAL A 107 -5.50 8.22 0.65
CA VAL A 107 -6.88 8.71 0.54
C VAL A 107 -7.04 9.61 -0.68
N GLY A 108 -8.25 9.80 -1.17
CA GLY A 108 -8.53 10.72 -2.27
C GLY A 108 -8.09 12.16 -1.96
N PRO A 109 -7.90 13.02 -2.97
CA PRO A 109 -7.45 14.41 -2.79
C PRO A 109 -8.39 15.27 -1.94
N VAL A 110 -9.67 14.94 -1.97
CA VAL A 110 -10.70 15.46 -1.08
C VAL A 110 -11.09 14.29 -0.17
N ILE A 111 -11.32 14.53 1.12
CA ILE A 111 -11.74 13.48 2.05
C ILE A 111 -12.88 12.68 1.43
N GLY A 112 -12.60 11.42 1.06
CA GLY A 112 -13.53 10.55 0.35
C GLY A 112 -12.83 9.64 -0.67
N PRO A 113 -13.59 9.07 -1.60
CA PRO A 113 -13.04 8.20 -2.64
C PRO A 113 -12.21 9.00 -3.67
N PHE A 114 -11.35 8.28 -4.39
CA PHE A 114 -10.74 8.80 -5.62
C PHE A 114 -11.78 8.78 -6.73
N LEU A 115 -12.26 9.94 -7.13
CA LEU A 115 -13.14 10.06 -8.30
C LEU A 115 -12.36 9.73 -9.59
N PRO A 116 -13.05 9.38 -10.71
CA PRO A 116 -12.41 9.14 -11.99
C PRO A 116 -11.41 10.25 -12.36
N GLY A 117 -10.20 9.85 -12.75
CA GLY A 117 -9.10 10.74 -13.10
C GLY A 117 -8.31 11.33 -11.92
N GLN A 118 -8.75 11.17 -10.69
CA GLN A 118 -8.05 11.70 -9.52
C GLN A 118 -6.79 10.90 -9.17
N THR A 119 -5.82 11.61 -8.60
CA THR A 119 -4.53 11.07 -8.15
C THR A 119 -4.18 11.66 -6.80
N ASN A 120 -3.64 10.86 -5.90
CA ASN A 120 -3.00 11.31 -4.67
C ASN A 120 -1.85 10.39 -4.28
N SER A 121 -0.99 10.82 -3.36
CA SER A 121 0.15 10.04 -2.89
C SER A 121 0.41 10.24 -1.41
N ALA A 122 1.06 9.25 -0.80
CA ALA A 122 1.63 9.34 0.54
C ALA A 122 3.06 8.79 0.53
N ILE A 123 3.85 9.16 1.53
CA ILE A 123 5.22 8.67 1.72
C ILE A 123 5.20 7.77 2.94
N PHE A 124 5.84 6.60 2.81
CA PHE A 124 5.95 5.59 3.85
C PHE A 124 7.41 5.27 4.08
N ASP A 125 7.79 5.07 5.34
CA ASP A 125 9.08 4.50 5.72
C ASP A 125 8.93 2.98 5.69
N ILE A 126 9.56 2.32 4.72
CA ILE A 126 9.41 0.88 4.46
C ILE A 126 10.71 0.17 4.78
N ASP A 127 10.64 -0.90 5.57
CA ASP A 127 11.73 -1.87 5.63
C ASP A 127 11.82 -2.60 4.28
N PRO A 128 12.91 -2.48 3.50
CA PRO A 128 13.01 -3.13 2.21
C PRO A 128 13.03 -4.66 2.29
N MET A 129 13.10 -5.24 3.48
CA MET A 129 12.88 -6.67 3.70
C MET A 129 11.40 -7.05 3.61
N ASN A 130 10.47 -6.10 3.76
CA ASN A 130 9.04 -6.23 3.46
C ASN A 130 8.83 -6.12 1.94
N ARG A 131 9.22 -7.15 1.21
CA ARG A 131 9.41 -7.15 -0.25
C ARG A 131 8.12 -7.12 -1.05
N PHE A 132 7.04 -7.67 -0.51
CA PHE A 132 5.79 -7.89 -1.24
C PHE A 132 4.73 -6.88 -0.84
N PHE A 133 4.02 -6.40 -1.85
CA PHE A 133 2.97 -5.41 -1.70
C PHE A 133 1.60 -6.05 -1.81
N THR A 134 0.77 -5.82 -0.80
CA THR A 134 -0.64 -6.22 -0.76
C THR A 134 -1.51 -4.99 -0.59
N PHE A 135 -2.62 -4.95 -1.31
CA PHE A 135 -3.54 -3.82 -1.25
C PHE A 135 -5.00 -4.26 -1.33
N GLY A 136 -5.89 -3.34 -0.92
CA GLY A 136 -7.32 -3.45 -1.12
C GLY A 136 -7.97 -2.08 -1.19
N THR A 137 -8.96 -1.92 -2.07
CA THR A 137 -9.79 -0.72 -2.18
C THR A 137 -11.17 -1.09 -2.70
N MET A 138 -12.22 -0.60 -2.04
CA MET A 138 -13.58 -0.78 -2.52
C MET A 138 -13.79 -0.03 -3.82
N ILE A 139 -14.53 -0.64 -4.74
CA ILE A 139 -15.06 -0.02 -5.95
C ILE A 139 -16.43 0.57 -5.61
N VAL A 140 -16.66 1.83 -5.92
CA VAL A 140 -17.96 2.47 -5.65
C VAL A 140 -18.50 3.21 -6.87
N PRO A 141 -19.85 3.21 -7.08
CA PRO A 141 -20.87 2.60 -6.23
C PRO A 141 -20.87 1.08 -6.35
N SER A 142 -21.05 0.38 -5.25
CA SER A 142 -21.33 -1.06 -5.18
C SER A 142 -21.73 -1.45 -3.75
N ASN A 143 -22.06 -2.72 -3.55
CA ASN A 143 -22.27 -3.30 -2.23
C ASN A 143 -20.95 -3.88 -1.70
N ASP A 144 -20.25 -4.71 -2.49
CA ASP A 144 -19.04 -5.40 -2.03
C ASP A 144 -17.97 -5.63 -3.13
N HIS A 145 -17.95 -4.79 -4.16
CA HIS A 145 -16.90 -4.86 -5.18
C HIS A 145 -15.60 -4.19 -4.71
N PHE A 146 -14.47 -4.79 -5.09
CA PHE A 146 -13.15 -4.28 -4.69
C PHE A 146 -12.05 -4.58 -5.72
N LEU A 147 -10.91 -3.92 -5.57
CA LEU A 147 -9.62 -4.29 -6.17
C LEU A 147 -8.67 -4.71 -5.07
N GLY A 148 -7.89 -5.76 -5.33
CA GLY A 148 -6.89 -6.30 -4.41
C GLY A 148 -6.17 -7.48 -5.06
N ASN A 149 -5.07 -7.92 -4.45
CA ASN A 149 -4.34 -9.11 -4.90
C ASN A 149 -4.70 -10.32 -4.05
N ASP A 150 -5.14 -11.38 -4.72
CA ASP A 150 -5.38 -12.71 -4.18
C ASP A 150 -4.06 -13.35 -3.69
N ASN A 151 -3.06 -13.41 -4.55
CA ASN A 151 -1.75 -13.92 -4.15
C ASN A 151 -0.92 -12.84 -3.43
N PRO A 152 -0.58 -13.01 -2.14
CA PRO A 152 0.19 -12.03 -1.38
C PRO A 152 1.62 -11.82 -1.91
N MET A 153 2.13 -12.72 -2.75
CA MET A 153 3.45 -12.60 -3.40
C MET A 153 3.36 -12.11 -4.85
N ALA A 154 2.19 -11.65 -5.32
CA ALA A 154 2.00 -11.22 -6.71
C ALA A 154 2.87 -10.00 -7.08
N PHE A 155 3.12 -9.11 -6.14
CA PHE A 155 3.81 -7.84 -6.39
C PHE A 155 5.08 -7.72 -5.54
N GLU A 156 6.20 -8.21 -6.09
CA GLU A 156 7.51 -8.03 -5.47
C GLU A 156 8.01 -6.60 -5.77
N VAL A 157 7.98 -5.72 -4.78
CA VAL A 157 8.37 -4.32 -4.90
C VAL A 157 9.87 -4.13 -4.67
N PHE A 158 10.45 -4.90 -3.75
CA PHE A 158 11.89 -4.90 -3.48
C PHE A 158 12.50 -6.27 -3.75
N ASP A 159 13.70 -6.29 -4.34
CA ASP A 159 14.50 -7.51 -4.46
C ASP A 159 15.11 -7.92 -3.09
N ALA A 160 15.79 -9.07 -3.06
CA ALA A 160 16.48 -9.55 -1.86
C ALA A 160 17.63 -8.63 -1.40
N GLY A 161 18.08 -7.72 -2.22
CA GLY A 161 19.10 -6.70 -1.92
C GLY A 161 18.51 -5.39 -1.41
N GLY A 162 17.16 -5.28 -1.33
CA GLY A 162 16.47 -4.07 -0.89
C GLY A 162 16.35 -2.99 -1.98
N ASN A 163 16.56 -3.33 -3.25
CA ASN A 163 16.38 -2.38 -4.34
C ASN A 163 14.93 -2.40 -4.84
N LEU A 164 14.39 -1.22 -5.13
CA LEU A 164 13.08 -1.09 -5.76
C LEU A 164 13.11 -1.68 -7.18
N VAL A 165 12.35 -2.74 -7.43
CA VAL A 165 12.32 -3.46 -8.73
C VAL A 165 10.99 -3.33 -9.46
N LEU A 166 9.91 -2.97 -8.75
CA LEU A 166 8.58 -2.72 -9.33
C LEU A 166 8.26 -1.22 -9.25
N SER A 167 8.04 -0.58 -10.39
CA SER A 167 7.74 0.86 -10.44
C SER A 167 6.25 1.17 -10.48
N SER A 168 5.41 0.25 -10.97
CA SER A 168 3.95 0.43 -11.02
C SER A 168 3.18 -0.86 -11.25
N ILE A 169 1.93 -0.84 -10.79
CA ILE A 169 0.88 -1.84 -11.03
C ILE A 169 -0.25 -1.13 -11.76
N THR A 170 -0.90 -1.78 -12.70
CA THR A 170 -2.13 -1.30 -13.34
C THR A 170 -3.14 -2.42 -13.34
N GLU A 171 -4.35 -2.13 -12.84
CA GLU A 171 -5.48 -3.06 -12.84
C GLU A 171 -6.57 -2.57 -13.79
N ASP A 172 -7.09 -3.50 -14.59
CA ASP A 172 -8.19 -3.28 -15.51
C ASP A 172 -9.53 -3.68 -14.87
N ALA A 173 -10.65 -3.29 -15.47
CA ALA A 173 -11.99 -3.63 -14.97
C ALA A 173 -12.22 -5.15 -14.84
N SER A 174 -11.59 -5.99 -15.68
CA SER A 174 -11.65 -7.45 -15.55
C SER A 174 -11.04 -7.98 -14.24
N ARG A 175 -10.33 -7.15 -13.49
CA ARG A 175 -9.71 -7.48 -12.20
C ARG A 175 -10.52 -6.97 -11.01
N ILE A 176 -11.69 -6.41 -11.25
CA ILE A 176 -12.63 -6.06 -10.18
C ILE A 176 -13.21 -7.35 -9.63
N TRP A 177 -13.01 -7.55 -8.34
CA TRP A 177 -13.57 -8.64 -7.56
C TRP A 177 -14.95 -8.27 -7.03
N ASP A 178 -15.79 -9.25 -6.91
CA ASP A 178 -16.99 -9.31 -6.13
C ASP A 178 -16.67 -10.19 -4.91
N ALA A 179 -16.88 -9.69 -3.71
CA ALA A 179 -16.56 -10.42 -2.49
C ALA A 179 -17.57 -11.54 -2.19
N GLY A 180 -18.72 -11.55 -2.86
CA GLY A 180 -19.81 -12.51 -2.64
C GLY A 180 -20.37 -12.45 -1.22
N SER A 181 -20.21 -11.32 -0.57
CA SER A 181 -20.55 -11.12 0.84
C SER A 181 -21.87 -10.38 1.04
N GLU A 182 -22.31 -9.61 0.05
CA GLU A 182 -23.53 -8.82 0.06
C GLU A 182 -24.23 -8.82 -1.29
N THR A 183 -25.57 -8.97 -1.30
CA THR A 183 -26.39 -8.92 -2.50
C THR A 183 -26.36 -7.53 -3.14
N GLU A 184 -26.27 -7.47 -4.48
CA GLU A 184 -26.31 -6.21 -5.23
C GLU A 184 -27.66 -5.50 -5.11
N ASN A 185 -27.75 -4.54 -4.21
CA ASN A 185 -28.94 -3.77 -3.93
C ASN A 185 -28.64 -2.26 -3.88
N PRO A 186 -29.12 -1.45 -4.84
CA PRO A 186 -28.90 -0.01 -4.83
C PRO A 186 -29.35 0.72 -3.56
N ALA A 187 -30.34 0.17 -2.82
CA ALA A 187 -30.88 0.80 -1.62
C ALA A 187 -29.88 0.81 -0.46
N ASN A 188 -28.94 -0.13 -0.43
CA ASN A 188 -27.89 -0.25 0.59
C ASN A 188 -26.47 -0.18 0.04
N ALA A 189 -26.31 0.15 -1.24
CA ALA A 189 -25.00 0.31 -1.82
C ALA A 189 -24.24 1.55 -1.32
N ALA A 190 -22.95 1.41 -1.18
CA ALA A 190 -22.05 2.52 -0.85
C ALA A 190 -21.98 3.55 -1.98
N PHE A 191 -21.83 4.82 -1.61
CA PHE A 191 -21.60 5.94 -2.51
C PHE A 191 -22.73 6.17 -3.53
N LEU A 192 -23.97 5.92 -3.14
CA LEU A 192 -25.18 6.33 -3.87
C LEU A 192 -26.02 7.32 -3.06
N VAL A 193 -26.63 8.29 -3.74
CA VAL A 193 -27.59 9.20 -3.10
C VAL A 193 -28.82 8.40 -2.67
N GLY A 194 -29.07 8.36 -1.35
CA GLY A 194 -30.16 7.58 -0.76
C GLY A 194 -29.79 6.14 -0.42
N GLY A 195 -28.61 5.67 -0.74
CA GLY A 195 -28.09 4.37 -0.27
C GLY A 195 -27.79 4.39 1.22
N VAL A 196 -28.10 3.30 1.94
CA VAL A 196 -27.87 3.12 3.37
C VAL A 196 -26.93 1.93 3.57
N ASN A 197 -25.65 2.19 3.46
CA ASN A 197 -24.57 1.17 3.38
C ASN A 197 -24.43 0.27 4.62
N ASP A 198 -25.06 0.60 5.74
CA ASP A 198 -25.09 -0.23 6.95
C ASP A 198 -26.27 -1.21 7.00
N GLN A 199 -27.17 -1.15 6.02
CA GLN A 199 -28.29 -2.07 5.84
C GLN A 199 -27.93 -3.17 4.85
N ARG A 200 -27.08 -4.09 5.26
CA ARG A 200 -26.58 -5.13 4.36
C ARG A 200 -27.55 -6.31 4.23
N GLU A 201 -27.58 -6.89 3.03
CA GLU A 201 -28.22 -8.16 2.70
C GLU A 201 -27.14 -9.24 2.50
N ASN A 202 -26.90 -10.04 3.55
CA ASN A 202 -25.82 -11.04 3.51
C ASN A 202 -25.99 -12.04 2.35
N GLU A 203 -24.92 -12.22 1.62
CA GLU A 203 -24.70 -13.31 0.69
C GLU A 203 -23.56 -14.20 1.18
N ASN A 204 -23.39 -15.37 0.65
CA ASN A 204 -22.29 -16.26 0.99
C ASN A 204 -21.83 -16.98 -0.28
N LEU A 205 -21.45 -16.19 -1.26
CA LEU A 205 -20.90 -16.66 -2.52
C LEU A 205 -19.37 -16.64 -2.49
N PRO A 206 -18.71 -17.38 -3.38
CA PRO A 206 -17.27 -17.29 -3.53
C PRO A 206 -16.84 -15.93 -4.08
N VAL A 207 -15.67 -15.46 -3.63
CA VAL A 207 -15.01 -14.30 -4.23
C VAL A 207 -14.65 -14.61 -5.68
N THR A 208 -15.11 -13.79 -6.61
CA THR A 208 -14.87 -13.99 -8.05
C THR A 208 -14.62 -12.68 -8.77
N PHE A 209 -14.02 -12.71 -9.96
CA PHE A 209 -13.98 -11.54 -10.83
C PHE A 209 -15.36 -11.28 -11.45
N ASN A 210 -15.97 -10.14 -11.11
CA ASN A 210 -17.30 -9.81 -11.59
C ASN A 210 -17.57 -8.30 -11.63
N PHE A 211 -17.12 -7.60 -12.65
CA PHE A 211 -17.48 -6.19 -12.82
C PHE A 211 -18.82 -5.97 -13.54
N ALA A 212 -19.43 -7.04 -14.06
CA ALA A 212 -20.68 -6.93 -14.82
C ALA A 212 -21.86 -6.54 -13.94
N ASP A 213 -21.86 -6.96 -12.68
CA ASP A 213 -22.94 -6.69 -11.72
C ASP A 213 -23.00 -5.22 -11.29
N LEU A 214 -21.94 -4.45 -11.53
CA LEU A 214 -21.98 -2.99 -11.42
C LEU A 214 -23.09 -2.35 -12.29
N ALA A 215 -23.63 -3.07 -13.25
CA ALA A 215 -24.78 -2.64 -14.05
C ALA A 215 -26.05 -2.39 -13.22
N ALA A 216 -26.18 -2.99 -12.03
CA ALA A 216 -27.27 -2.75 -11.10
C ALA A 216 -27.38 -1.28 -10.66
N PHE A 217 -26.28 -0.53 -10.71
CA PHE A 217 -26.21 0.86 -10.27
C PHE A 217 -26.32 1.90 -11.41
N ASN A 218 -26.48 1.47 -12.67
CA ASN A 218 -26.57 2.36 -13.82
C ASN A 218 -27.74 3.34 -13.72
N GLY A 219 -27.49 4.59 -14.08
CA GLY A 219 -28.48 5.66 -14.04
C GLY A 219 -28.69 6.27 -12.65
N LEU A 220 -28.02 5.79 -11.61
CA LEU A 220 -28.15 6.31 -10.26
C LEU A 220 -27.13 7.42 -9.99
N THR A 221 -27.52 8.37 -9.13
CA THR A 221 -26.69 9.54 -8.79
C THR A 221 -25.77 9.24 -7.61
N THR A 222 -24.51 9.60 -7.76
CA THR A 222 -23.51 9.50 -6.69
C THR A 222 -23.47 10.79 -5.84
N PRO A 223 -22.96 10.76 -4.60
CA PRO A 223 -22.75 11.97 -3.80
C PRO A 223 -21.79 12.98 -4.42
N ALA A 224 -20.97 12.55 -5.38
CA ALA A 224 -20.11 13.46 -6.16
C ALA A 224 -20.85 14.20 -7.29
N GLY A 225 -22.14 13.92 -7.48
CA GLY A 225 -23.01 14.63 -8.41
C GLY A 225 -23.00 14.11 -9.84
N TYR A 226 -22.33 12.99 -10.13
CA TYR A 226 -22.42 12.34 -11.43
C TYR A 226 -23.40 11.17 -11.42
N THR A 227 -23.97 10.86 -12.58
CA THR A 227 -24.79 9.66 -12.81
C THR A 227 -23.87 8.52 -13.22
N PHE A 228 -23.95 7.41 -12.50
CA PHE A 228 -23.09 6.25 -12.74
C PHE A 228 -23.49 5.49 -14.01
N ASP A 229 -22.47 5.05 -14.76
CA ASP A 229 -22.63 4.26 -15.99
C ASP A 229 -21.51 3.23 -16.12
N SER A 230 -21.82 1.95 -15.81
CA SER A 230 -20.89 0.83 -15.95
C SER A 230 -20.62 0.44 -17.41
N SER A 231 -21.46 0.87 -18.36
CA SER A 231 -21.26 0.56 -19.79
C SER A 231 -20.00 1.23 -20.38
N LEU A 232 -19.42 2.19 -19.65
CA LEU A 232 -18.14 2.83 -19.96
C LEU A 232 -16.93 1.91 -19.67
N LEU A 233 -17.15 0.79 -18.95
CA LEU A 233 -16.13 -0.19 -18.61
C LEU A 233 -16.19 -1.36 -19.59
N SER A 234 -15.04 -1.74 -20.11
CA SER A 234 -14.80 -3.02 -20.79
C SER A 234 -13.75 -3.79 -19.99
N ALA A 235 -13.61 -5.07 -20.23
CA ALA A 235 -12.63 -5.92 -19.53
C ALA A 235 -11.21 -5.33 -19.49
N ASN A 236 -10.80 -4.63 -20.56
CA ASN A 236 -9.47 -4.04 -20.72
C ASN A 236 -9.43 -2.54 -20.37
N THR A 237 -10.48 -1.97 -19.77
CA THR A 237 -10.49 -0.57 -19.33
C THR A 237 -9.63 -0.44 -18.08
N PRO A 238 -8.50 0.32 -18.10
CA PRO A 238 -7.72 0.56 -16.89
C PRO A 238 -8.55 1.32 -15.86
N VAL A 239 -8.55 0.85 -14.62
CA VAL A 239 -9.31 1.47 -13.52
C VAL A 239 -8.41 1.95 -12.39
N LEU A 240 -7.27 1.31 -12.17
CA LEU A 240 -6.34 1.66 -11.11
C LEU A 240 -4.90 1.66 -11.63
N ARG A 241 -4.12 2.67 -11.20
CA ARG A 241 -2.66 2.58 -11.21
C ARG A 241 -2.10 2.89 -9.83
N VAL A 242 -1.17 2.04 -9.38
CA VAL A 242 -0.33 2.30 -8.21
C VAL A 242 1.10 2.45 -8.69
N SER A 243 1.80 3.49 -8.25
CA SER A 243 3.20 3.72 -8.63
C SER A 243 4.07 3.89 -7.39
N PHE A 244 5.30 3.39 -7.47
CA PHE A 244 6.28 3.39 -6.40
C PHE A 244 7.51 4.19 -6.81
N ALA A 245 7.99 5.06 -5.93
CA ALA A 245 9.21 5.82 -6.15
C ALA A 245 9.96 6.02 -4.83
N VAL A 246 11.25 5.70 -4.80
CA VAL A 246 12.11 6.03 -3.67
C VAL A 246 12.22 7.56 -3.58
N VAL A 247 11.99 8.09 -2.40
CA VAL A 247 12.20 9.50 -2.09
C VAL A 247 13.66 9.66 -1.62
N PRO A 248 14.50 10.40 -2.35
CA PRO A 248 15.87 10.63 -1.91
C PRO A 248 15.89 11.31 -0.54
N GLU A 249 16.63 10.76 0.39
CA GLU A 249 16.85 11.45 1.66
C GLU A 249 17.48 12.84 1.41
N PRO A 250 17.01 13.89 2.06
CA PRO A 250 17.70 15.17 2.03
C PRO A 250 19.14 14.90 2.50
N SER A 251 20.12 15.20 1.64
CA SER A 251 21.53 14.80 1.80
C SER A 251 22.13 15.36 3.09
N SER A 252 21.81 14.75 4.23
CA SER A 252 22.49 14.95 5.52
C SER A 252 24.00 14.73 5.36
N VAL A 253 24.39 13.82 4.46
CA VAL A 253 25.77 13.56 4.05
C VAL A 253 26.40 14.79 3.38
N ALA A 254 25.67 15.54 2.54
CA ALA A 254 26.17 16.79 1.97
C ALA A 254 26.36 17.86 3.04
N LEU A 255 25.45 17.97 4.01
CA LEU A 255 25.58 18.94 5.13
C LEU A 255 26.81 18.63 6.02
N VAL A 256 27.05 17.35 6.32
CA VAL A 256 28.21 16.90 7.09
C VAL A 256 29.50 17.14 6.32
N ALA A 257 29.53 16.88 5.00
CA ALA A 257 30.67 17.14 4.15
C ALA A 257 30.97 18.64 4.06
N PHE A 258 29.97 19.49 3.85
CA PHE A 258 30.14 20.95 3.84
C PHE A 258 30.52 21.51 5.24
N GLY A 259 29.93 21.00 6.31
CA GLY A 259 30.28 21.35 7.68
C GLY A 259 31.73 20.97 8.03
N GLY A 260 32.17 19.78 7.63
CA GLY A 260 33.53 19.29 7.80
C GLY A 260 34.59 20.14 7.07
N VAL A 261 34.30 20.52 5.80
CA VAL A 261 35.19 21.40 5.02
C VAL A 261 35.25 22.80 5.61
N ALA A 262 34.12 23.36 6.07
CA ALA A 262 34.08 24.67 6.70
C ALA A 262 34.88 24.70 8.01
N LEU A 263 34.78 23.67 8.85
CA LEU A 263 35.57 23.53 10.07
C LEU A 263 37.07 23.36 9.79
N ALA A 264 37.45 22.63 8.75
CA ALA A 264 38.84 22.45 8.37
C ALA A 264 39.49 23.76 7.85
N THR A 265 38.72 24.57 7.11
CA THR A 265 39.18 25.88 6.62
C THR A 265 39.30 26.92 7.71
N LEU A 266 38.40 26.91 8.71
CA LEU A 266 38.49 27.78 9.89
C LEU A 266 39.69 27.46 10.80
N ARG A 267 40.04 26.18 10.94
CA ARG A 267 41.23 25.75 11.68
C ARG A 267 42.54 26.21 11.03
N ARG A 268 42.62 26.19 9.69
CA ARG A 268 43.82 26.67 8.94
C ARG A 268 44.06 28.18 9.08
N ARG A 269 43.04 29.00 9.33
CA ARG A 269 43.16 30.46 9.52
C ARG A 269 43.63 30.88 10.91
N ARG A 270 43.64 29.97 11.89
CA ARG A 270 44.11 30.26 13.27
C ARG A 270 45.56 29.89 13.57
N THR A 271 46.30 29.38 12.59
CA THR A 271 47.69 28.94 12.70
C THR A 271 48.65 29.80 11.87
N VAL A 272 48.29 31.06 11.55
CA VAL A 272 49.20 32.08 10.96
C VAL A 272 49.26 33.26 11.88
#